data_4e4ddda69837b1f1adec47e0f2384caf
#
_entry.id   4e4ddda69837b1f1adec47e0f2384caf
#
_cell.length_a   1.000
_cell.length_b   1.000
_cell.length_c   1.000
_cell.angle_alpha   90.00
_cell.angle_beta   90.00
_cell.angle_gamma   90.00
#
_symmetry.space_group_name_H-M   'P 1'
#
loop_
_entity.id
_entity.type
_entity.pdbx_description
1 polymer ?
#
loop_
_entity_poly.entity_id
_entity_poly.type
_entity_poly.pdbx_seq_one_letter_code
_entity_poly.pdbx_strand_id
1 'polypeptide(L)'
;MPRLNFAVPFTSASIFLMTLLSSPAHAVDASRTRADLRAPKPVAGPIEAGVPLVDQAKGEVAIKTSQTKPRRLVIFLHGIRGSGSVMAAIGNSWQSILMDTRFVAPDAPFAHRSGGRQWFAVDDQVLRPDRIEGARKAFDKLMAGIVEREGFKGDLESVAFVGVSQGAIMALDAVSSGRWKVGAVVSIAGLLPLPPKASASKIPVLLMHGEADQTIPSVASVAAAGQLRGAGYDVTLKLYPQVGHTISSDEARQAVLFLRDRFDR
;
A
#
# COMPACT_ATOMS: atom_id res chain seq x y z
N MET A 1 -22.33 -22.73 16.16
CA MET A 1 -21.58 -21.48 16.38
C MET A 1 -22.16 -20.44 15.44
N PRO A 2 -22.67 -19.31 15.93
CA PRO A 2 -23.30 -18.31 15.07
C PRO A 2 -22.25 -17.65 14.19
N ARG A 3 -22.52 -17.55 12.89
CA ARG A 3 -21.74 -16.78 11.93
C ARG A 3 -21.93 -15.30 12.25
N LEU A 4 -20.89 -14.62 12.75
CA LEU A 4 -20.90 -13.17 12.87
C LEU A 4 -20.82 -12.58 11.44
N ASN A 5 -21.95 -12.17 10.91
CA ASN A 5 -22.01 -11.32 9.72
C ASN A 5 -21.65 -9.89 10.14
N PHE A 6 -20.40 -9.50 9.92
CA PHE A 6 -20.00 -8.10 10.01
C PHE A 6 -20.40 -7.38 8.71
N ALA A 7 -21.60 -6.84 8.68
CA ALA A 7 -21.95 -5.83 7.70
C ALA A 7 -21.30 -4.51 8.15
N VAL A 8 -20.22 -4.09 7.51
CA VAL A 8 -19.59 -2.78 7.73
C VAL A 8 -20.12 -1.84 6.66
N PRO A 9 -20.93 -0.83 7.00
CA PRO A 9 -21.40 0.14 6.02
C PRO A 9 -20.24 1.05 5.57
N PHE A 10 -19.93 1.06 4.29
CA PHE A 10 -19.02 2.03 3.69
C PHE A 10 -19.76 3.33 3.43
N THR A 11 -19.66 4.30 4.31
CA THR A 11 -20.22 5.63 4.03
C THR A 11 -19.44 6.33 2.92
N SER A 12 -20.20 6.90 2.00
CA SER A 12 -19.77 7.59 0.80
C SER A 12 -18.87 8.78 1.14
N ALA A 13 -17.81 8.93 0.31
CA ALA A 13 -16.97 10.12 0.17
C ALA A 13 -15.95 10.39 1.29
N SER A 14 -14.82 9.72 1.19
CA SER A 14 -13.54 10.32 1.64
C SER A 14 -12.61 10.35 0.45
N ILE A 15 -12.46 11.54 -0.10
CA ILE A 15 -11.42 11.89 -1.05
C ILE A 15 -10.08 11.59 -0.36
N PHE A 16 -9.30 10.68 -0.92
CA PHE A 16 -7.91 10.47 -0.51
C PHE A 16 -7.13 11.77 -0.77
N LEU A 17 -7.10 12.67 0.19
CA LEU A 17 -6.21 13.82 0.19
C LEU A 17 -4.92 13.38 0.89
N MET A 18 -3.91 13.02 0.11
CA MET A 18 -2.55 12.89 0.58
C MET A 18 -2.08 14.29 1.04
N THR A 19 -2.12 14.59 2.32
CA THR A 19 -1.39 15.73 2.88
C THR A 19 0.07 15.34 3.01
N LEU A 20 0.82 15.60 1.95
CA LEU A 20 2.28 15.65 1.98
C LEU A 20 2.70 16.94 2.68
N LEU A 21 3.32 16.78 3.87
CA LEU A 21 4.29 17.67 4.50
C LEU A 21 4.16 19.18 4.23
N SER A 22 3.53 19.91 5.14
CA SER A 22 3.88 21.32 5.36
C SER A 22 4.41 21.48 6.79
N SER A 23 5.70 21.75 6.91
CA SER A 23 6.31 22.29 8.10
C SER A 23 5.74 23.68 8.38
N PRO A 24 5.58 24.10 9.65
CA PRO A 24 5.09 25.46 9.96
C PRO A 24 6.19 26.47 9.63
N ALA A 25 5.94 27.29 8.62
CA ALA A 25 6.71 28.49 8.38
C ALA A 25 6.31 29.56 9.41
N HIS A 26 7.31 30.15 10.05
CA HIS A 26 7.20 31.29 10.93
C HIS A 26 6.50 32.47 10.24
N ALA A 27 5.57 33.07 10.94
CA ALA A 27 4.97 34.35 10.59
C ALA A 27 6.05 35.45 10.60
N VAL A 28 6.26 36.09 9.47
CA VAL A 28 7.02 37.35 9.36
C VAL A 28 6.09 38.40 8.81
N ASP A 29 6.07 39.49 9.58
CA ASP A 29 5.40 40.76 9.49
C ASP A 29 5.22 41.35 8.08
N ALA A 30 4.00 41.77 7.81
CA ALA A 30 3.59 42.46 6.58
C ALA A 30 3.68 43.99 6.77
N SER A 31 4.85 44.56 6.48
CA SER A 31 4.97 45.99 6.17
C SER A 31 6.27 46.28 5.45
N ARG A 32 6.25 46.28 4.08
CA ARG A 32 7.10 47.16 3.27
C ARG A 32 6.70 47.12 1.79
N THR A 33 6.21 48.26 1.38
CA THR A 33 6.18 48.99 0.07
C THR A 33 6.68 48.31 -1.21
N ARG A 34 5.80 48.44 -2.21
CA ARG A 34 5.99 48.34 -3.66
C ARG A 34 7.23 49.11 -4.15
N ALA A 35 8.16 48.44 -4.81
CA ALA A 35 8.94 48.97 -5.93
C ALA A 35 9.70 47.86 -6.68
N ASP A 36 9.69 47.96 -8.01
CA ASP A 36 10.55 47.32 -8.99
C ASP A 36 10.36 45.83 -9.32
N LEU A 37 9.39 45.61 -10.23
CA LEU A 37 9.32 44.47 -11.12
C LEU A 37 10.36 44.59 -12.24
N ARG A 38 11.46 43.84 -12.15
CA ARG A 38 12.27 43.43 -13.33
C ARG A 38 12.51 41.94 -13.25
N ALA A 39 11.89 41.21 -14.19
CA ALA A 39 12.07 39.77 -14.34
C ALA A 39 13.52 39.42 -14.69
N PRO A 40 14.15 38.43 -14.03
CA PRO A 40 15.41 37.88 -14.47
C PRO A 40 15.17 36.92 -15.65
N LYS A 41 16.05 36.99 -16.65
CA LYS A 41 16.11 36.13 -17.84
C LYS A 41 16.33 34.65 -17.41
N PRO A 42 15.77 33.68 -18.14
CA PRO A 42 16.02 32.28 -17.89
C PRO A 42 17.45 31.91 -18.23
N VAL A 43 18.18 31.38 -17.27
CA VAL A 43 19.45 30.66 -17.49
C VAL A 43 19.08 29.21 -17.83
N ALA A 44 19.33 28.87 -19.09
CA ALA A 44 19.23 27.51 -19.59
C ALA A 44 20.43 26.70 -19.09
N GLY A 45 20.15 25.72 -18.19
CA GLY A 45 21.05 24.62 -17.88
C GLY A 45 20.21 23.34 -17.80
N PRO A 46 20.64 22.22 -18.39
CA PRO A 46 19.84 21.02 -18.39
C PRO A 46 19.84 20.38 -16.99
N ILE A 47 18.72 20.51 -16.29
CA ILE A 47 18.42 19.65 -15.15
C ILE A 47 17.83 18.36 -15.75
N GLU A 48 18.65 17.34 -15.89
CA GLU A 48 18.16 15.98 -16.09
C GLU A 48 17.48 15.50 -14.81
N ALA A 49 16.28 15.98 -14.58
CA ALA A 49 15.36 15.32 -13.66
C ALA A 49 14.94 14.01 -14.33
N GLY A 50 15.35 12.87 -13.75
CA GLY A 50 14.92 11.57 -14.20
C GLY A 50 13.39 11.47 -14.12
N VAL A 51 12.74 11.64 -15.29
CA VAL A 51 11.30 11.43 -15.44
C VAL A 51 11.04 9.94 -15.24
N PRO A 52 10.14 9.53 -14.33
CA PRO A 52 9.78 8.13 -14.21
C PRO A 52 9.19 7.65 -15.54
N LEU A 53 9.76 6.58 -16.10
CA LEU A 53 9.21 5.91 -17.27
C LEU A 53 7.88 5.29 -16.88
N VAL A 54 6.80 5.92 -17.28
CA VAL A 54 5.46 5.33 -17.24
C VAL A 54 5.34 4.41 -18.44
N ASP A 55 5.24 3.11 -18.19
CA ASP A 55 4.80 2.20 -19.25
C ASP A 55 3.30 2.41 -19.45
N GLN A 56 2.95 3.29 -20.38
CA GLN A 56 1.57 3.68 -20.67
C GLN A 56 0.70 2.50 -21.14
N ALA A 57 1.29 1.37 -21.51
CA ALA A 57 0.55 0.21 -21.99
C ALA A 57 -0.06 -0.63 -20.85
N LYS A 58 0.36 -0.46 -19.58
CA LYS A 58 -0.02 -1.35 -18.47
C LYS A 58 -0.44 -0.66 -17.17
N GLY A 59 -0.44 0.66 -17.09
CA GLY A 59 -0.83 1.38 -15.86
C GLY A 59 0.05 1.07 -14.64
N GLU A 60 1.34 0.77 -14.87
CA GLU A 60 2.29 0.40 -13.82
C GLU A 60 3.45 1.39 -13.78
N VAL A 61 3.81 1.86 -12.59
CA VAL A 61 4.97 2.72 -12.36
C VAL A 61 6.09 1.90 -11.74
N ALA A 62 7.16 1.70 -12.52
CA ALA A 62 8.41 1.13 -12.01
C ALA A 62 9.35 2.23 -11.54
N ILE A 63 9.81 2.14 -10.31
CA ILE A 63 10.70 3.11 -9.68
C ILE A 63 12.14 2.68 -9.97
N LYS A 64 12.93 3.52 -10.68
CA LYS A 64 14.35 3.22 -10.96
C LYS A 64 15.14 3.19 -9.67
N THR A 65 15.73 2.05 -9.37
CA THR A 65 16.72 1.86 -8.31
C THR A 65 18.10 1.57 -8.92
N SER A 66 19.15 1.70 -8.12
CA SER A 66 20.56 1.42 -8.32
C SER A 66 20.90 0.47 -9.49
N GLN A 67 22.07 0.61 -10.10
CA GLN A 67 22.59 -0.24 -11.20
C GLN A 67 22.89 -1.69 -10.79
N THR A 68 22.77 -2.03 -9.49
CA THR A 68 22.90 -3.39 -9.00
C THR A 68 21.60 -4.16 -9.15
N LYS A 69 21.67 -5.47 -9.44
CA LYS A 69 20.48 -6.34 -9.47
C LYS A 69 19.76 -6.26 -8.11
N PRO A 70 18.46 -5.91 -8.08
CA PRO A 70 17.74 -5.79 -6.82
C PRO A 70 17.68 -7.15 -6.12
N ARG A 71 17.90 -7.15 -4.81
CA ARG A 71 17.86 -8.35 -3.97
C ARG A 71 16.46 -8.59 -3.37
N ARG A 72 15.59 -7.59 -3.43
CA ARG A 72 14.27 -7.56 -2.78
C ARG A 72 13.25 -6.90 -3.69
N LEU A 73 11.99 -7.29 -3.55
CA LEU A 73 10.87 -6.71 -4.27
C LEU A 73 9.76 -6.31 -3.30
N VAL A 74 9.34 -5.06 -3.38
CA VAL A 74 8.15 -4.57 -2.65
C VAL A 74 7.08 -4.21 -3.65
N ILE A 75 5.91 -4.86 -3.55
CA ILE A 75 4.76 -4.61 -4.40
C ILE A 75 3.71 -3.85 -3.60
N PHE A 76 3.38 -2.63 -4.06
CA PHE A 76 2.39 -1.77 -3.43
C PHE A 76 1.01 -1.96 -4.05
N LEU A 77 0.00 -2.09 -3.21
CA LEU A 77 -1.38 -2.34 -3.60
C LEU A 77 -2.25 -1.18 -3.09
N HIS A 78 -2.75 -0.38 -4.01
CA HIS A 78 -3.53 0.83 -3.70
C HIS A 78 -4.94 0.53 -3.17
N GLY A 79 -5.59 1.52 -2.54
CA GLY A 79 -6.99 1.45 -2.13
C GLY A 79 -7.97 1.56 -3.31
N ILE A 80 -9.25 1.38 -3.02
CA ILE A 80 -10.33 1.58 -4.02
C ILE A 80 -10.24 2.98 -4.63
N ARG A 81 -10.47 3.10 -5.95
CA ARG A 81 -10.38 4.33 -6.74
C ARG A 81 -8.96 4.93 -6.81
N GLY A 82 -7.97 4.25 -6.23
CA GLY A 82 -6.57 4.63 -6.33
C GLY A 82 -5.92 4.20 -7.64
N SER A 83 -4.61 4.34 -7.68
CA SER A 83 -3.74 3.92 -8.79
C SER A 83 -2.35 3.55 -8.28
N GLY A 84 -1.60 2.83 -9.10
CA GLY A 84 -0.20 2.53 -8.83
C GLY A 84 0.65 3.79 -8.67
N SER A 85 0.38 4.85 -9.45
CA SER A 85 1.14 6.11 -9.38
C SER A 85 1.08 6.77 -7.99
N VAL A 86 -0.07 6.69 -7.31
CA VAL A 86 -0.21 7.20 -5.93
C VAL A 86 0.67 6.41 -4.97
N MET A 87 0.71 5.09 -5.09
CA MET A 87 1.54 4.25 -4.22
C MET A 87 3.03 4.34 -4.56
N ALA A 88 3.38 4.63 -5.81
CA ALA A 88 4.77 4.82 -6.22
C ALA A 88 5.46 5.97 -5.48
N ALA A 89 4.74 7.02 -5.09
CA ALA A 89 5.28 8.12 -4.30
C ALA A 89 5.80 7.64 -2.93
N ILE A 90 5.12 6.68 -2.30
CA ILE A 90 5.57 6.06 -1.05
C ILE A 90 6.85 5.27 -1.29
N GLY A 91 6.89 4.43 -2.32
CA GLY A 91 8.07 3.66 -2.69
C GLY A 91 9.29 4.55 -2.96
N ASN A 92 9.10 5.70 -3.63
CA ASN A 92 10.17 6.68 -3.84
C ASN A 92 10.76 7.19 -2.52
N SER A 93 9.94 7.44 -1.51
CA SER A 93 10.40 7.92 -0.20
C SER A 93 11.17 6.84 0.60
N TRP A 94 11.03 5.56 0.23
CA TRP A 94 11.67 4.44 0.93
C TRP A 94 13.02 4.01 0.34
N GLN A 95 13.40 4.54 -0.84
CA GLN A 95 14.62 4.13 -1.55
C GLN A 95 15.91 4.29 -0.73
N SER A 96 16.00 5.34 0.08
CA SER A 96 17.17 5.60 0.93
C SER A 96 17.27 4.66 2.14
N ILE A 97 16.16 4.02 2.54
CA ILE A 97 16.09 3.10 3.69
C ILE A 97 16.19 1.65 3.23
N LEU A 98 15.52 1.30 2.14
CA LEU A 98 15.56 -0.02 1.51
C LEU A 98 16.37 0.06 0.21
N MET A 99 17.68 0.21 0.33
CA MET A 99 18.61 0.13 -0.80
C MET A 99 18.44 -1.18 -1.55
N ASP A 100 18.96 -1.57 -2.57
CA ASP A 100 18.87 -2.87 -3.27
C ASP A 100 17.44 -3.46 -3.38
N THR A 101 16.41 -2.61 -3.25
CA THR A 101 15.02 -3.02 -3.32
C THR A 101 14.35 -2.47 -4.57
N ARG A 102 13.69 -3.36 -5.31
CA ARG A 102 12.80 -2.99 -6.40
C ARG A 102 11.42 -2.66 -5.83
N PHE A 103 10.89 -1.51 -6.21
CA PHE A 103 9.54 -1.09 -5.85
C PHE A 103 8.65 -1.13 -7.10
N VAL A 104 7.49 -1.77 -6.99
CA VAL A 104 6.51 -1.89 -8.06
C VAL A 104 5.13 -1.54 -7.50
N ALA A 105 4.41 -0.70 -8.19
CA ALA A 105 3.07 -0.28 -7.81
C ALA A 105 2.12 -0.41 -9.00
N PRO A 106 1.49 -1.59 -9.19
CA PRO A 106 0.57 -1.82 -10.29
C PRO A 106 -0.77 -1.15 -10.05
N ASP A 107 -1.46 -0.82 -11.13
CA ASP A 107 -2.88 -0.57 -11.10
C ASP A 107 -3.66 -1.88 -10.86
N ALA A 108 -4.70 -1.79 -10.04
CA ALA A 108 -5.64 -2.90 -9.88
C ALA A 108 -6.33 -3.24 -11.21
N PRO A 109 -6.69 -4.52 -11.45
CA PRO A 109 -7.14 -4.98 -12.76
C PRO A 109 -8.47 -4.38 -13.23
N PHE A 110 -9.33 -3.94 -12.31
CA PHE A 110 -10.67 -3.48 -12.66
C PHE A 110 -10.82 -1.96 -12.59
N ALA A 111 -11.54 -1.37 -13.56
CA ALA A 111 -11.93 0.03 -13.49
C ALA A 111 -13.01 0.22 -12.43
N HIS A 112 -12.96 1.35 -11.71
CA HIS A 112 -14.06 1.75 -10.83
C HIS A 112 -15.01 2.69 -11.56
N ARG A 113 -16.33 2.56 -11.35
CA ARG A 113 -17.37 3.35 -12.04
C ARG A 113 -17.25 4.88 -11.87
N SER A 114 -16.67 5.31 -10.73
CA SER A 114 -16.45 6.73 -10.43
C SER A 114 -15.00 7.17 -10.66
N GLY A 115 -14.26 6.49 -11.55
CA GLY A 115 -12.86 6.76 -11.85
C GLY A 115 -11.87 6.00 -10.94
N GLY A 116 -10.62 5.90 -11.40
CA GLY A 116 -9.59 5.11 -10.76
C GLY A 116 -9.78 3.60 -10.93
N ARG A 117 -9.04 2.83 -10.11
CA ARG A 117 -8.99 1.36 -10.20
C ARG A 117 -9.49 0.71 -8.90
N GLN A 118 -9.84 -0.59 -8.97
CA GLN A 118 -10.29 -1.38 -7.84
C GLN A 118 -9.84 -2.84 -7.99
N TRP A 119 -9.60 -3.50 -6.86
CA TRP A 119 -9.22 -4.91 -6.83
C TRP A 119 -10.42 -5.84 -6.96
N PHE A 120 -11.54 -5.42 -6.38
CA PHE A 120 -12.83 -6.10 -6.47
C PHE A 120 -13.96 -5.08 -6.43
N ALA A 121 -15.11 -5.44 -7.00
CA ALA A 121 -16.28 -4.57 -6.97
C ALA A 121 -16.87 -4.46 -5.56
N VAL A 122 -17.21 -3.24 -5.15
CA VAL A 122 -17.95 -2.97 -3.93
C VAL A 122 -19.32 -2.38 -4.34
N ASP A 123 -20.35 -3.18 -4.19
CA ASP A 123 -21.75 -2.79 -4.38
C ASP A 123 -22.35 -2.59 -2.98
N ASP A 124 -23.30 -1.71 -2.85
CA ASP A 124 -24.17 -1.57 -1.65
C ASP A 124 -23.44 -1.35 -0.33
N GLN A 125 -22.20 -0.85 -0.37
CA GLN A 125 -21.38 -0.52 0.81
C GLN A 125 -21.13 -1.70 1.77
N VAL A 126 -21.28 -2.94 1.31
CA VAL A 126 -21.05 -4.15 2.09
C VAL A 126 -19.85 -4.92 1.53
N LEU A 127 -18.95 -5.31 2.42
CA LEU A 127 -17.86 -6.22 2.05
C LEU A 127 -18.45 -7.61 1.81
N ARG A 128 -18.26 -8.13 0.61
CA ARG A 128 -18.71 -9.45 0.20
C ARG A 128 -17.52 -10.37 -0.06
N PRO A 129 -17.32 -11.41 0.76
CA PRO A 129 -16.21 -12.37 0.59
C PRO A 129 -16.16 -13.00 -0.81
N ASP A 130 -17.31 -13.31 -1.42
CA ASP A 130 -17.43 -13.86 -2.78
C ASP A 130 -16.81 -12.94 -3.85
N ARG A 131 -16.87 -11.62 -3.67
CA ARG A 131 -16.24 -10.65 -4.59
C ARG A 131 -14.72 -10.70 -4.51
N ILE A 132 -14.19 -10.90 -3.30
CA ILE A 132 -12.75 -11.05 -3.08
C ILE A 132 -12.26 -12.37 -3.68
N GLU A 133 -12.98 -13.47 -3.46
CA GLU A 133 -12.68 -14.77 -4.07
C GLU A 133 -12.72 -14.69 -5.60
N GLY A 134 -13.72 -14.03 -6.18
CA GLY A 134 -13.82 -13.81 -7.62
C GLY A 134 -12.66 -13.00 -8.21
N ALA A 135 -12.05 -12.09 -7.41
CA ALA A 135 -10.91 -11.27 -7.82
C ALA A 135 -9.57 -12.00 -7.77
N ARG A 136 -9.47 -13.11 -7.04
CA ARG A 136 -8.21 -13.86 -6.82
C ARG A 136 -7.47 -14.19 -8.10
N LYS A 137 -8.16 -14.70 -9.13
CA LYS A 137 -7.55 -15.08 -10.40
C LYS A 137 -6.87 -13.89 -11.10
N ALA A 138 -7.52 -12.73 -11.13
CA ALA A 138 -6.95 -11.53 -11.74
C ALA A 138 -5.78 -10.99 -10.93
N PHE A 139 -5.89 -10.98 -9.60
CA PHE A 139 -4.83 -10.62 -8.69
C PHE A 139 -3.61 -11.53 -8.86
N ASP A 140 -3.80 -12.85 -8.78
CA ASP A 140 -2.72 -13.83 -8.87
C ASP A 140 -2.00 -13.76 -10.24
N LYS A 141 -2.74 -13.55 -11.34
CA LYS A 141 -2.15 -13.36 -12.67
C LYS A 141 -1.27 -12.10 -12.70
N LEU A 142 -1.74 -11.00 -12.12
CA LEU A 142 -0.98 -9.74 -12.09
C LEU A 142 0.29 -9.89 -11.24
N MET A 143 0.17 -10.43 -10.02
CA MET A 143 1.32 -10.65 -9.13
C MET A 143 2.34 -11.62 -9.74
N ALA A 144 1.89 -12.73 -10.33
CA ALA A 144 2.76 -13.68 -11.01
C ALA A 144 3.55 -13.03 -12.16
N GLY A 145 2.88 -12.20 -12.97
CA GLY A 145 3.57 -11.45 -14.04
C GLY A 145 4.62 -10.48 -13.51
N ILE A 146 4.36 -9.83 -12.36
CA ILE A 146 5.31 -8.91 -11.72
C ILE A 146 6.53 -9.69 -11.19
N VAL A 147 6.33 -10.71 -10.36
CA VAL A 147 7.46 -11.45 -9.76
C VAL A 147 8.30 -12.16 -10.81
N GLU A 148 7.70 -12.62 -11.92
CA GLU A 148 8.42 -13.21 -13.04
C GLU A 148 9.26 -12.18 -13.79
N ARG A 149 8.67 -11.04 -14.17
CA ARG A 149 9.35 -9.94 -14.87
C ARG A 149 10.49 -9.34 -14.06
N GLU A 150 10.31 -9.19 -12.74
CA GLU A 150 11.32 -8.62 -11.84
C GLU A 150 12.36 -9.68 -11.39
N GLY A 151 12.19 -10.96 -11.78
CA GLY A 151 13.15 -12.03 -11.51
C GLY A 151 13.04 -12.68 -10.14
N PHE A 152 11.88 -12.60 -9.47
CA PHE A 152 11.63 -13.13 -8.12
C PHE A 152 10.72 -14.38 -8.10
N LYS A 153 10.40 -14.98 -9.25
CA LYS A 153 9.49 -16.13 -9.34
C LYS A 153 9.93 -17.33 -8.47
N GLY A 154 11.24 -17.55 -8.33
CA GLY A 154 11.81 -18.62 -7.51
C GLY A 154 12.20 -18.21 -6.09
N ASP A 155 11.96 -16.95 -5.72
CA ASP A 155 12.38 -16.38 -4.44
C ASP A 155 11.31 -15.43 -3.90
N LEU A 156 10.16 -15.99 -3.51
CA LEU A 156 9.07 -15.22 -2.93
C LEU A 156 9.37 -14.74 -1.50
N GLU A 157 10.36 -15.32 -0.82
CA GLU A 157 10.78 -14.88 0.50
C GLU A 157 11.43 -13.48 0.45
N SER A 158 12.02 -13.10 -0.68
CA SER A 158 12.53 -11.75 -0.94
C SER A 158 11.46 -10.77 -1.45
N VAL A 159 10.18 -11.17 -1.49
CA VAL A 159 9.05 -10.33 -1.93
C VAL A 159 8.22 -9.89 -0.74
N ALA A 160 7.81 -8.62 -0.70
CA ALA A 160 6.83 -8.14 0.27
C ALA A 160 5.62 -7.49 -0.42
N PHE A 161 4.44 -7.66 0.17
CA PHE A 161 3.23 -6.94 -0.19
C PHE A 161 2.97 -5.80 0.80
N VAL A 162 2.71 -4.60 0.29
CA VAL A 162 2.30 -3.42 1.07
C VAL A 162 0.97 -2.95 0.53
N GLY A 163 -0.09 -3.15 1.29
CA GLY A 163 -1.44 -2.81 0.86
C GLY A 163 -2.11 -1.76 1.73
N VAL A 164 -2.99 -0.97 1.11
CA VAL A 164 -3.83 0.02 1.77
C VAL A 164 -5.29 -0.25 1.46
N SER A 165 -6.15 -0.24 2.48
CA SER A 165 -7.59 -0.41 2.30
C SER A 165 -7.91 -1.66 1.46
N GLN A 166 -8.51 -1.53 0.31
CA GLN A 166 -8.82 -2.65 -0.61
C GLN A 166 -7.56 -3.44 -1.02
N GLY A 167 -6.42 -2.77 -1.23
CA GLY A 167 -5.15 -3.43 -1.51
C GLY A 167 -4.62 -4.24 -0.30
N ALA A 168 -4.84 -3.75 0.92
CA ALA A 168 -4.50 -4.47 2.15
C ALA A 168 -5.36 -5.74 2.30
N ILE A 169 -6.64 -5.66 1.97
CA ILE A 169 -7.57 -6.81 1.97
C ILE A 169 -7.06 -7.90 1.03
N MET A 170 -6.68 -7.52 -0.20
CA MET A 170 -6.14 -8.47 -1.18
C MET A 170 -4.80 -9.07 -0.77
N ALA A 171 -3.90 -8.27 -0.17
CA ALA A 171 -2.62 -8.77 0.35
C ALA A 171 -2.83 -9.81 1.46
N LEU A 172 -3.71 -9.50 2.42
CA LEU A 172 -4.06 -10.43 3.49
C LEU A 172 -4.74 -11.69 2.97
N ASP A 173 -5.69 -11.56 2.04
CA ASP A 173 -6.34 -12.71 1.40
C ASP A 173 -5.35 -13.60 0.63
N ALA A 174 -4.44 -13.01 -0.12
CA ALA A 174 -3.45 -13.75 -0.90
C ALA A 174 -2.57 -14.63 0.00
N VAL A 175 -2.12 -14.08 1.12
CA VAL A 175 -1.22 -14.78 2.06
C VAL A 175 -1.99 -15.70 2.99
N SER A 176 -3.09 -15.25 3.57
CA SER A 176 -3.87 -16.03 4.55
C SER A 176 -4.60 -17.23 3.92
N SER A 177 -4.91 -17.19 2.63
CA SER A 177 -5.42 -18.35 1.87
C SER A 177 -4.33 -19.36 1.46
N GLY A 178 -3.04 -19.07 1.73
CA GLY A 178 -1.91 -19.91 1.38
C GLY A 178 -1.52 -19.87 -0.10
N ARG A 179 -2.11 -18.95 -0.91
CA ARG A 179 -1.77 -18.82 -2.35
C ARG A 179 -0.40 -18.17 -2.56
N TRP A 180 -0.02 -17.23 -1.69
CA TRP A 180 1.24 -16.49 -1.77
C TRP A 180 2.05 -16.65 -0.47
N LYS A 181 3.27 -17.16 -0.60
CA LYS A 181 4.23 -17.33 0.51
C LYS A 181 5.33 -16.29 0.40
N VAL A 182 4.95 -15.02 0.47
CA VAL A 182 5.90 -13.90 0.44
C VAL A 182 6.64 -13.75 1.77
N GLY A 183 7.77 -13.04 1.75
CA GLY A 183 8.62 -12.83 2.93
C GLY A 183 8.00 -11.91 3.98
N ALA A 184 7.11 -10.98 3.59
CA ALA A 184 6.41 -10.11 4.53
C ALA A 184 5.14 -9.50 3.95
N VAL A 185 4.20 -9.11 4.84
CA VAL A 185 3.01 -8.33 4.47
C VAL A 185 2.88 -7.12 5.39
N VAL A 186 2.59 -5.97 4.79
CA VAL A 186 2.15 -4.76 5.49
C VAL A 186 0.73 -4.44 5.05
N SER A 187 -0.19 -4.37 6.00
CA SER A 187 -1.60 -4.05 5.80
C SER A 187 -1.93 -2.76 6.54
N ILE A 188 -2.35 -1.74 5.82
CA ILE A 188 -2.74 -0.42 6.37
C ILE A 188 -4.22 -0.22 6.13
N ALA A 189 -4.98 0.05 7.19
CA ALA A 189 -6.43 0.29 7.16
C ALA A 189 -7.20 -0.81 6.40
N GLY A 190 -6.77 -2.09 6.58
CA GLY A 190 -7.37 -3.26 5.95
C GLY A 190 -8.23 -4.08 6.90
N LEU A 191 -8.68 -5.23 6.41
CA LEU A 191 -9.35 -6.27 7.19
C LEU A 191 -9.02 -7.65 6.61
N LEU A 192 -9.20 -8.69 7.41
CA LEU A 192 -9.09 -10.07 6.96
C LEU A 192 -10.47 -10.54 6.47
N PRO A 193 -10.62 -10.83 5.15
CA PRO A 193 -11.96 -11.06 4.60
C PRO A 193 -12.50 -12.47 4.87
N LEU A 194 -11.61 -13.44 5.05
CA LEU A 194 -11.92 -14.86 5.21
C LEU A 194 -11.03 -15.48 6.28
N PRO A 195 -11.46 -16.55 6.93
CA PRO A 195 -10.63 -17.26 7.89
C PRO A 195 -9.29 -17.70 7.29
N PRO A 196 -8.17 -17.47 7.99
CA PRO A 196 -6.85 -17.82 7.47
C PRO A 196 -6.63 -19.33 7.51
N LYS A 197 -5.88 -19.85 6.54
CA LYS A 197 -5.32 -21.19 6.60
C LYS A 197 -4.12 -21.23 7.55
N ALA A 198 -3.88 -22.37 8.18
CA ALA A 198 -2.69 -22.56 9.01
C ALA A 198 -1.41 -22.28 8.20
N SER A 199 -0.47 -21.54 8.79
CA SER A 199 0.81 -21.20 8.20
C SER A 199 1.95 -21.87 8.98
N ALA A 200 2.68 -22.76 8.32
CA ALA A 200 3.89 -23.34 8.88
C ALA A 200 5.11 -22.40 8.80
N SER A 201 5.10 -21.44 7.88
CA SER A 201 6.25 -20.57 7.59
C SER A 201 6.31 -19.28 8.42
N LYS A 202 5.39 -19.09 9.37
CA LYS A 202 5.36 -17.90 10.26
C LYS A 202 5.56 -16.57 9.52
N ILE A 203 4.89 -16.40 8.38
CA ILE A 203 5.03 -15.20 7.55
C ILE A 203 4.83 -13.95 8.42
N PRO A 204 5.77 -12.99 8.41
CA PRO A 204 5.65 -11.75 9.16
C PRO A 204 4.56 -10.86 8.57
N VAL A 205 3.64 -10.41 9.41
CA VAL A 205 2.53 -9.52 9.03
C VAL A 205 2.49 -8.32 9.97
N LEU A 206 2.63 -7.11 9.40
CA LEU A 206 2.38 -5.87 10.10
C LEU A 206 0.99 -5.37 9.76
N LEU A 207 0.13 -5.27 10.77
CA LEU A 207 -1.20 -4.65 10.66
C LEU A 207 -1.13 -3.26 11.29
N MET A 208 -1.50 -2.25 10.52
CA MET A 208 -1.57 -0.86 10.99
C MET A 208 -2.95 -0.27 10.71
N HIS A 209 -3.50 0.46 11.69
CA HIS A 209 -4.84 1.01 11.55
C HIS A 209 -5.03 2.27 12.38
N GLY A 210 -5.69 3.26 11.80
CA GLY A 210 -6.11 4.46 12.52
C GLY A 210 -7.34 4.18 13.39
N GLU A 211 -7.32 4.61 14.66
CA GLU A 211 -8.46 4.43 15.57
C GLU A 211 -9.64 5.34 15.23
N ALA A 212 -9.40 6.45 14.49
CA ALA A 212 -10.43 7.35 14.00
C ALA A 212 -10.96 6.96 12.60
N ASP A 213 -10.62 5.76 12.10
CA ASP A 213 -11.09 5.27 10.80
C ASP A 213 -12.59 4.96 10.84
N GLN A 214 -13.36 5.75 10.06
CA GLN A 214 -14.82 5.61 9.93
C GLN A 214 -15.23 4.78 8.70
N THR A 215 -14.28 4.37 7.86
CA THR A 215 -14.54 3.54 6.68
C THR A 215 -14.41 2.06 7.00
N ILE A 216 -13.29 1.66 7.61
CA ILE A 216 -13.09 0.32 8.17
C ILE A 216 -12.69 0.52 9.63
N PRO A 217 -13.54 0.16 10.60
CA PRO A 217 -13.20 0.31 12.01
C PRO A 217 -11.94 -0.47 12.40
N SER A 218 -11.06 0.11 13.23
CA SER A 218 -9.78 -0.49 13.63
C SER A 218 -9.92 -1.84 14.32
N VAL A 219 -11.11 -2.13 14.92
CA VAL A 219 -11.43 -3.45 15.47
C VAL A 219 -11.31 -4.57 14.44
N ALA A 220 -11.44 -4.28 13.14
CA ALA A 220 -11.22 -5.25 12.06
C ALA A 220 -9.77 -5.73 12.02
N SER A 221 -8.79 -4.84 12.20
CA SER A 221 -7.38 -5.22 12.31
C SER A 221 -7.05 -5.94 13.63
N VAL A 222 -7.73 -5.60 14.73
CA VAL A 222 -7.61 -6.33 16.01
C VAL A 222 -8.08 -7.78 15.84
N ALA A 223 -9.24 -7.97 15.23
CA ALA A 223 -9.78 -9.30 14.94
C ALA A 223 -8.87 -10.10 13.98
N ALA A 224 -8.38 -9.44 12.92
CA ALA A 224 -7.44 -10.04 11.98
C ALA A 224 -6.15 -10.50 12.67
N ALA A 225 -5.60 -9.69 13.59
CA ALA A 225 -4.40 -10.04 14.35
C ALA A 225 -4.61 -11.32 15.19
N GLY A 226 -5.75 -11.44 15.87
CA GLY A 226 -6.10 -12.63 16.65
C GLY A 226 -6.20 -13.89 15.77
N GLN A 227 -6.91 -13.78 14.64
CA GLN A 227 -7.11 -14.90 13.72
C GLN A 227 -5.80 -15.36 13.08
N LEU A 228 -4.99 -14.40 12.59
CA LEU A 228 -3.71 -14.71 11.95
C LEU A 228 -2.71 -15.33 12.94
N ARG A 229 -2.60 -14.82 14.17
CA ARG A 229 -1.76 -15.44 15.22
C ARG A 229 -2.22 -16.85 15.53
N GLY A 230 -3.52 -17.07 15.67
CA GLY A 230 -4.10 -18.41 15.87
C GLY A 230 -3.82 -19.37 14.73
N ALA A 231 -3.60 -18.86 13.52
CA ALA A 231 -3.23 -19.62 12.33
C ALA A 231 -1.70 -19.77 12.12
N GLY A 232 -0.86 -19.26 13.02
CA GLY A 232 0.59 -19.45 13.01
C GLY A 232 1.39 -18.37 12.30
N TYR A 233 0.78 -17.20 11.98
CA TYR A 233 1.49 -16.05 11.42
C TYR A 233 2.22 -15.27 12.52
N ASP A 234 3.37 -14.65 12.16
CA ASP A 234 4.09 -13.71 13.05
C ASP A 234 3.49 -12.30 12.89
N VAL A 235 2.57 -11.92 13.79
CA VAL A 235 1.76 -10.70 13.62
C VAL A 235 2.15 -9.61 14.60
N THR A 236 2.51 -8.45 14.06
CA THR A 236 2.61 -7.17 14.78
C THR A 236 1.38 -6.33 14.46
N LEU A 237 0.69 -5.84 15.48
CA LEU A 237 -0.44 -4.89 15.34
C LEU A 237 -0.03 -3.55 15.94
N LYS A 238 -0.28 -2.47 15.19
CA LYS A 238 -0.11 -1.08 15.65
C LYS A 238 -1.38 -0.28 15.35
N LEU A 239 -1.93 0.35 16.39
CA LEU A 239 -3.06 1.26 16.28
C LEU A 239 -2.57 2.69 16.45
N TYR A 240 -3.17 3.62 15.72
CA TYR A 240 -2.77 5.03 15.69
C TYR A 240 -3.93 5.92 16.10
N PRO A 241 -3.89 6.51 17.30
CA PRO A 241 -4.91 7.46 17.73
C PRO A 241 -5.06 8.60 16.73
N GLN A 242 -6.28 9.09 16.51
CA GLN A 242 -6.62 10.22 15.65
C GLN A 242 -6.31 10.07 14.16
N VAL A 243 -5.77 8.92 13.70
CA VAL A 243 -5.60 8.63 12.28
C VAL A 243 -6.91 8.05 11.73
N GLY A 244 -7.40 8.62 10.63
CA GLY A 244 -8.58 8.16 9.90
C GLY A 244 -8.23 7.09 8.85
N HIS A 245 -9.10 6.97 7.80
CA HIS A 245 -8.87 6.04 6.68
C HIS A 245 -7.83 6.59 5.69
N THR A 246 -6.56 6.61 6.09
CA THR A 246 -5.45 7.17 5.32
C THR A 246 -4.13 6.47 5.71
N ILE A 247 -3.04 6.88 5.08
CA ILE A 247 -1.69 6.53 5.52
C ILE A 247 -1.07 7.78 6.16
N SER A 248 -0.76 7.70 7.44
CA SER A 248 0.03 8.73 8.13
C SER A 248 1.54 8.57 7.83
N SER A 249 2.31 9.63 8.05
CA SER A 249 3.78 9.58 7.94
C SER A 249 4.39 8.59 8.92
N ASP A 250 3.81 8.44 10.11
CA ASP A 250 4.29 7.48 11.11
C ASP A 250 4.02 6.04 10.67
N GLU A 251 2.85 5.75 10.08
CA GLU A 251 2.57 4.43 9.49
C GLU A 251 3.53 4.11 8.34
N ALA A 252 3.75 5.06 7.42
CA ALA A 252 4.68 4.88 6.32
C ALA A 252 6.11 4.59 6.83
N ARG A 253 6.56 5.33 7.85
CA ARG A 253 7.86 5.10 8.50
C ARG A 253 7.94 3.73 9.20
N GLN A 254 6.91 3.34 9.94
CA GLN A 254 6.89 2.04 10.61
C GLN A 254 6.86 0.88 9.61
N ALA A 255 6.16 1.04 8.48
CA ALA A 255 6.13 0.06 7.42
C ALA A 255 7.52 -0.21 6.84
N VAL A 256 8.25 0.85 6.46
CA VAL A 256 9.58 0.70 5.87
C VAL A 256 10.61 0.14 6.87
N LEU A 257 10.55 0.53 8.14
CA LEU A 257 11.42 -0.02 9.18
C LEU A 257 11.13 -1.50 9.44
N PHE A 258 9.85 -1.89 9.48
CA PHE A 258 9.46 -3.30 9.58
C PHE A 258 10.02 -4.13 8.43
N LEU A 259 9.88 -3.66 7.18
CA LEU A 259 10.41 -4.37 6.02
C LEU A 259 11.94 -4.46 6.05
N ARG A 260 12.64 -3.38 6.41
CA ARG A 260 14.09 -3.42 6.59
C ARG A 260 14.51 -4.51 7.58
N ASP A 261 13.90 -4.51 8.76
CA ASP A 261 14.24 -5.45 9.82
C ASP A 261 13.92 -6.92 9.44
N ARG A 262 12.98 -7.14 8.51
CA ARG A 262 12.64 -8.48 7.98
C ARG A 262 13.56 -8.92 6.86
N PHE A 263 13.96 -8.00 6.01
CA PHE A 263 14.86 -8.28 4.90
C PHE A 263 16.35 -8.41 5.31
N ASP A 264 16.75 -7.90 6.47
CA ASP A 264 18.11 -7.94 6.97
C ASP A 264 18.41 -9.18 7.84
N ARG A 265 17.40 -10.06 8.03
CA ARG A 265 17.53 -11.37 8.73
C ARG A 265 17.94 -12.47 7.76
#